data_0e4168db776105f67a5dd5225a638b1a
#
_entry.id   0e4168db776105f67a5dd5225a638b1a
#
_cell.length_a   1.000
_cell.length_b   1.000
_cell.length_c   1.000
_cell.angle_alpha   90.00
_cell.angle_beta   90.00
_cell.angle_gamma   90.00
#
_symmetry.space_group_name_H-M   'P 1'
#
loop_
_entity.id
_entity.type
_entity.pdbx_description
1 polymer ?
#
loop_
_entity_poly.entity_id
_entity_poly.type
_entity_poly.pdbx_seq_one_letter_code
_entity_poly.pdbx_strand_id
1 'polypeptide(L)'
;MISNRIQRARLLRGLSLEALAQCMGDISKQALSKFEKGDALPNSTRILQLAKALNVKPEYFFRADTTELAPVEFRKLSRMPKRDQKVVIEQARDHLERYIALEQVFASIQKNAKPAAAGSIRVNSRDEAEAAASQLRKEWCL
;
A
#
# COMPACT_ATOMS: atom_id res chain seq x y z
N MET A 1 -9.31 7.02 -6.91
CA MET A 1 -9.92 6.99 -8.27
C MET A 1 -9.52 5.70 -8.97
N ILE A 2 -10.40 5.12 -9.83
CA ILE A 2 -10.15 3.84 -10.55
C ILE A 2 -8.83 3.85 -11.33
N SER A 3 -8.52 4.95 -12.02
CA SER A 3 -7.29 5.13 -12.80
C SER A 3 -6.03 4.89 -11.99
N ASN A 4 -5.94 5.48 -10.82
CA ASN A 4 -4.81 5.29 -9.90
C ASN A 4 -4.71 3.81 -9.44
N ARG A 5 -5.85 3.17 -9.15
CA ARG A 5 -5.89 1.76 -8.76
C ARG A 5 -5.44 0.80 -9.87
N ILE A 6 -5.74 1.11 -11.14
CA ILE A 6 -5.24 0.33 -12.28
C ILE A 6 -3.71 0.42 -12.36
N GLN A 7 -3.15 1.63 -12.27
CA GLN A 7 -1.71 1.84 -12.27
C GLN A 7 -1.02 1.11 -11.10
N ARG A 8 -1.57 1.23 -9.89
CA ARG A 8 -1.06 0.58 -8.69
C ARG A 8 -1.08 -0.95 -8.81
N ALA A 9 -2.19 -1.53 -9.29
CA ALA A 9 -2.29 -2.97 -9.50
C ALA A 9 -1.24 -3.47 -10.51
N ARG A 10 -1.00 -2.73 -11.59
CA ARG A 10 0.04 -3.07 -12.56
C ARG A 10 1.44 -2.99 -11.94
N LEU A 11 1.74 -1.91 -11.20
CA LEU A 11 3.02 -1.75 -10.52
C LEU A 11 3.24 -2.84 -9.47
N LEU A 12 2.20 -3.19 -8.72
CA LEU A 12 2.23 -4.28 -7.73
C LEU A 12 2.66 -5.62 -8.36
N ARG A 13 2.31 -5.85 -9.64
CA ARG A 13 2.73 -7.02 -10.41
C ARG A 13 4.06 -6.82 -11.16
N GLY A 14 4.69 -5.66 -11.04
CA GLY A 14 5.93 -5.34 -11.74
C GLY A 14 5.80 -5.28 -13.26
N LEU A 15 4.57 -5.12 -13.78
CA LEU A 15 4.32 -5.11 -15.22
C LEU A 15 4.54 -3.71 -15.83
N SER A 16 5.11 -3.67 -17.03
CA SER A 16 5.05 -2.49 -17.89
C SER A 16 3.66 -2.38 -18.53
N LEU A 17 3.31 -1.20 -19.05
CA LEU A 17 2.06 -1.03 -19.82
C LEU A 17 2.02 -1.97 -21.04
N GLU A 18 3.16 -2.19 -21.66
CA GLU A 18 3.31 -3.07 -22.82
C GLU A 18 3.11 -4.54 -22.44
N ALA A 19 3.73 -4.98 -21.34
CA ALA A 19 3.54 -6.33 -20.81
C ALA A 19 2.09 -6.59 -20.41
N LEU A 20 1.41 -5.62 -19.80
CA LEU A 20 -0.01 -5.75 -19.49
C LEU A 20 -0.88 -5.82 -20.74
N ALA A 21 -0.60 -4.99 -21.76
CA ALA A 21 -1.31 -5.05 -23.03
C ALA A 21 -1.15 -6.43 -23.71
N GLN A 22 0.06 -6.98 -23.70
CA GLN A 22 0.32 -8.34 -24.22
C GLN A 22 -0.41 -9.42 -23.43
N CYS A 23 -0.44 -9.33 -22.09
CA CYS A 23 -1.18 -10.29 -21.25
C CYS A 23 -2.69 -10.27 -21.52
N MET A 24 -3.25 -9.10 -21.85
CA MET A 24 -4.68 -8.97 -22.15
C MET A 24 -5.02 -9.33 -23.59
N GLY A 25 -4.09 -9.10 -24.53
CA GLY A 25 -4.18 -9.50 -25.95
C GLY A 25 -5.12 -8.65 -26.82
N ASP A 26 -6.10 -8.00 -26.23
CA ASP A 26 -7.19 -7.29 -26.92
C ASP A 26 -7.24 -5.78 -26.62
N ILE A 27 -6.17 -5.22 -26.10
CA ILE A 27 -6.06 -3.80 -25.73
C ILE A 27 -4.67 -3.25 -26.07
N SER A 28 -4.63 -2.00 -26.55
CA SER A 28 -3.36 -1.33 -26.83
C SER A 28 -2.75 -0.70 -25.57
N LYS A 29 -1.41 -0.55 -25.57
CA LYS A 29 -0.69 0.21 -24.56
C LYS A 29 -1.22 1.63 -24.37
N GLN A 30 -1.63 2.28 -25.48
CA GLN A 30 -2.16 3.64 -25.45
C GLN A 30 -3.52 3.70 -24.73
N ALA A 31 -4.39 2.71 -24.95
CA ALA A 31 -5.66 2.64 -24.24
C ALA A 31 -5.47 2.41 -22.74
N LEU A 32 -4.56 1.51 -22.36
CA LEU A 32 -4.18 1.32 -20.95
C LEU A 32 -3.63 2.58 -20.32
N SER A 33 -2.77 3.32 -21.05
CA SER A 33 -2.24 4.60 -20.57
C SER A 33 -3.34 5.63 -20.31
N LYS A 34 -4.37 5.70 -21.18
CA LYS A 34 -5.52 6.58 -20.98
C LYS A 34 -6.32 6.18 -19.73
N PHE A 35 -6.49 4.88 -19.48
CA PHE A 35 -7.14 4.42 -18.26
C PHE A 35 -6.37 4.80 -16.99
N GLU A 36 -5.05 4.66 -16.99
CA GLU A 36 -4.20 5.03 -15.84
C GLU A 36 -4.13 6.53 -15.59
N LYS A 37 -4.22 7.36 -16.65
CA LYS A 37 -4.26 8.82 -16.53
C LYS A 37 -5.65 9.36 -16.17
N GLY A 38 -6.69 8.56 -16.35
CA GLY A 38 -8.07 9.00 -16.16
C GLY A 38 -8.67 9.71 -17.37
N ASP A 39 -7.98 9.70 -18.51
CA ASP A 39 -8.46 10.28 -19.78
C ASP A 39 -9.61 9.46 -20.38
N ALA A 40 -9.75 8.20 -19.96
CA ALA A 40 -10.83 7.32 -20.32
C ALA A 40 -11.18 6.40 -19.13
N LEU A 41 -12.45 6.00 -19.03
CA LEU A 41 -12.89 5.04 -18.03
C LEU A 41 -13.08 3.67 -18.69
N PRO A 42 -12.54 2.59 -18.10
CA PRO A 42 -12.81 1.24 -18.56
C PRO A 42 -14.28 0.88 -18.25
N ASN A 43 -14.92 0.19 -19.19
CA ASN A 43 -16.25 -0.39 -18.95
C ASN A 43 -16.14 -1.64 -18.05
N SER A 44 -17.29 -2.17 -17.61
CA SER A 44 -17.33 -3.31 -16.69
C SER A 44 -16.59 -4.54 -17.22
N THR A 45 -16.70 -4.84 -18.49
CA THR A 45 -16.00 -5.96 -19.13
C THR A 45 -14.48 -5.75 -19.05
N ARG A 46 -13.99 -4.54 -19.31
CA ARG A 46 -12.56 -4.20 -19.18
C ARG A 46 -12.05 -4.27 -17.76
N ILE A 47 -12.88 -3.87 -16.80
CA ILE A 47 -12.52 -4.00 -15.36
C ILE A 47 -12.35 -5.48 -15.00
N LEU A 48 -13.23 -6.37 -15.45
CA LEU A 48 -13.10 -7.80 -15.20
C LEU A 48 -11.85 -8.40 -15.87
N GLN A 49 -11.55 -7.99 -17.11
CA GLN A 49 -10.34 -8.42 -17.82
C GLN A 49 -9.07 -7.93 -17.11
N LEU A 50 -9.04 -6.66 -16.69
CA LEU A 50 -7.94 -6.10 -15.90
C LEU A 50 -7.78 -6.84 -14.56
N ALA A 51 -8.87 -7.13 -13.86
CA ALA A 51 -8.84 -7.89 -12.61
C ALA A 51 -8.19 -9.26 -12.80
N LYS A 52 -8.56 -9.97 -13.86
CA LYS A 52 -8.00 -11.28 -14.22
C LYS A 52 -6.52 -11.17 -14.60
N ALA A 53 -6.15 -10.23 -15.49
CA ALA A 53 -4.77 -10.05 -15.94
C ALA A 53 -3.82 -9.63 -14.82
N LEU A 54 -4.31 -8.83 -13.87
CA LEU A 54 -3.55 -8.33 -12.73
C LEU A 54 -3.66 -9.22 -11.49
N ASN A 55 -4.46 -10.30 -11.57
CA ASN A 55 -4.73 -11.21 -10.46
C ASN A 55 -5.16 -10.45 -9.18
N VAL A 56 -6.13 -9.56 -9.32
CA VAL A 56 -6.79 -8.85 -8.22
C VAL A 56 -8.31 -9.05 -8.32
N LYS A 57 -9.02 -8.85 -7.22
CA LYS A 57 -10.49 -8.85 -7.25
C LYS A 57 -10.99 -7.55 -7.90
N PRO A 58 -12.13 -7.55 -8.65
CA PRO A 58 -12.68 -6.34 -9.27
C PRO A 58 -12.90 -5.19 -8.27
N GLU A 59 -13.28 -5.52 -7.02
CA GLU A 59 -13.51 -4.56 -5.95
C GLU A 59 -12.25 -3.76 -5.59
N TYR A 60 -11.06 -4.28 -5.91
CA TYR A 60 -9.79 -3.59 -5.68
C TYR A 60 -9.75 -2.21 -6.37
N PHE A 61 -10.32 -2.11 -7.58
CA PHE A 61 -10.32 -0.87 -8.35
C PHE A 61 -11.23 0.22 -7.79
N PHE A 62 -12.17 -0.15 -6.92
CA PHE A 62 -13.14 0.77 -6.31
C PHE A 62 -12.79 1.16 -4.87
N ARG A 63 -11.72 0.60 -4.30
CA ARG A 63 -11.26 0.98 -2.96
C ARG A 63 -10.77 2.41 -2.94
N ALA A 64 -11.10 3.14 -1.88
CA ALA A 64 -10.55 4.47 -1.65
C ALA A 64 -9.01 4.41 -1.49
N ASP A 65 -8.32 5.44 -1.99
CA ASP A 65 -6.88 5.62 -1.74
C ASP A 65 -6.73 6.28 -0.35
N THR A 66 -6.55 5.47 0.68
CA THR A 66 -6.52 5.94 2.08
C THR A 66 -5.11 6.05 2.64
N THR A 67 -4.12 5.49 1.97
CA THR A 67 -2.76 5.39 2.50
C THR A 67 -1.77 6.13 1.62
N GLU A 68 -1.25 7.24 2.14
CA GLU A 68 -0.09 7.93 1.58
C GLU A 68 1.15 7.47 2.33
N LEU A 69 2.14 6.97 1.59
CA LEU A 69 3.45 6.70 2.16
C LEU A 69 4.27 7.99 2.10
N ALA A 70 4.85 8.38 3.23
CA ALA A 70 5.91 9.38 3.26
C ALA A 70 7.07 8.93 2.34
N PRO A 71 7.95 9.84 1.90
CA PRO A 71 9.09 9.48 1.08
C PRO A 71 9.85 8.31 1.70
N VAL A 72 9.96 7.21 0.96
CA VAL A 72 10.64 5.99 1.42
C VAL A 72 12.13 6.14 1.14
N GLU A 73 12.94 6.19 2.19
CA GLU A 73 14.38 6.14 2.06
C GLU A 73 14.86 4.69 1.97
N PHE A 74 15.43 4.33 0.83
CA PHE A 74 16.04 3.02 0.63
C PHE A 74 17.49 3.04 1.09
N ARG A 75 17.79 2.59 2.32
CA ARG A 75 19.16 2.41 2.75
C ARG A 75 19.89 1.42 1.84
N LYS A 76 21.01 1.85 1.24
CA LYS A 76 21.87 1.05 0.36
C LYS A 76 21.24 0.51 -0.93
N LEU A 77 20.08 0.97 -1.34
CA LEU A 77 19.43 0.51 -2.58
C LEU A 77 19.77 1.36 -3.81
N SER A 78 20.89 2.09 -3.79
CA SER A 78 21.38 2.85 -4.96
C SER A 78 21.59 2.00 -6.22
N ARG A 79 21.69 0.67 -6.07
CA ARG A 79 21.80 -0.29 -7.17
C ARG A 79 20.48 -0.88 -7.65
N MET A 80 19.37 -0.66 -6.94
CA MET A 80 18.06 -1.18 -7.33
C MET A 80 17.48 -0.35 -8.48
N PRO A 81 17.09 -0.98 -9.60
CA PRO A 81 16.42 -0.28 -10.70
C PRO A 81 15.18 0.48 -10.22
N LYS A 82 14.95 1.68 -10.76
CA LYS A 82 13.77 2.51 -10.40
C LYS A 82 12.44 1.79 -10.56
N ARG A 83 12.36 0.83 -11.49
CA ARG A 83 11.19 -0.02 -11.68
C ARG A 83 10.92 -0.87 -10.44
N ASP A 84 11.94 -1.54 -9.92
CA ASP A 84 11.83 -2.46 -8.79
C ASP A 84 11.55 -1.69 -7.49
N GLN A 85 12.12 -0.48 -7.34
CA GLN A 85 11.78 0.42 -6.24
C GLN A 85 10.28 0.75 -6.21
N LYS A 86 9.67 1.04 -7.38
CA LYS A 86 8.23 1.28 -7.46
C LYS A 86 7.41 0.06 -7.08
N VAL A 87 7.84 -1.14 -7.48
CA VAL A 87 7.18 -2.40 -7.10
C VAL A 87 7.19 -2.57 -5.58
N VAL A 88 8.36 -2.40 -4.95
CA VAL A 88 8.48 -2.53 -3.48
C VAL A 88 7.60 -1.52 -2.74
N ILE A 89 7.58 -0.27 -3.20
CA ILE A 89 6.72 0.77 -2.62
C ILE A 89 5.24 0.37 -2.71
N GLU A 90 4.78 -0.12 -3.86
CA GLU A 90 3.38 -0.52 -4.01
C GLU A 90 3.04 -1.77 -3.22
N GLN A 91 3.97 -2.73 -3.09
CA GLN A 91 3.78 -3.89 -2.22
C GLN A 91 3.66 -3.49 -0.75
N ALA A 92 4.52 -2.59 -0.27
CA ALA A 92 4.46 -2.07 1.08
C ALA A 92 3.13 -1.32 1.33
N ARG A 93 2.70 -0.50 0.37
CA ARG A 93 1.44 0.24 0.45
C ARG A 93 0.23 -0.68 0.50
N ASP A 94 0.15 -1.70 -0.37
CA ASP A 94 -0.94 -2.68 -0.38
C ASP A 94 -0.99 -3.46 0.95
N HIS A 95 0.17 -3.80 1.51
CA HIS A 95 0.25 -4.46 2.81
C HIS A 95 -0.27 -3.57 3.94
N LEU A 96 0.14 -2.30 3.97
CA LEU A 96 -0.34 -1.32 4.96
C LEU A 96 -1.84 -1.05 4.84
N GLU A 97 -2.37 -0.94 3.62
CA GLU A 97 -3.82 -0.76 3.41
C GLU A 97 -4.62 -1.93 4.00
N ARG A 98 -4.16 -3.16 3.80
CA ARG A 98 -4.80 -4.34 4.39
C ARG A 98 -4.69 -4.36 5.91
N TYR A 99 -3.53 -3.99 6.45
CA TYR A 99 -3.31 -3.92 7.88
C TYR A 99 -4.24 -2.89 8.53
N ILE A 100 -4.29 -1.66 7.99
CA ILE A 100 -5.18 -0.61 8.49
C ILE A 100 -6.66 -1.02 8.39
N ALA A 101 -7.05 -1.68 7.29
CA ALA A 101 -8.43 -2.18 7.15
C ALA A 101 -8.76 -3.22 8.23
N LEU A 102 -7.83 -4.10 8.57
CA LEU A 102 -7.99 -5.06 9.68
C LEU A 102 -8.06 -4.35 11.03
N GLU A 103 -7.17 -3.40 11.30
CA GLU A 103 -7.22 -2.60 12.53
C GLU A 103 -8.58 -1.91 12.71
N GLN A 104 -9.13 -1.33 11.64
CA GLN A 104 -10.44 -0.68 11.69
C GLN A 104 -11.57 -1.66 12.07
N VAL A 105 -11.52 -2.90 11.58
CA VAL A 105 -12.47 -3.95 11.96
C VAL A 105 -12.31 -4.31 13.45
N PHE A 106 -11.08 -4.43 13.94
CA PHE A 106 -10.81 -4.80 15.33
C PHE A 106 -10.88 -3.63 16.31
N ALA A 107 -10.74 -2.38 15.86
CA ALA A 107 -10.82 -1.19 16.71
C ALA A 107 -12.17 -1.07 17.45
N SER A 108 -13.24 -1.61 16.89
CA SER A 108 -14.54 -1.70 17.55
C SER A 108 -14.56 -2.73 18.69
N ILE A 109 -13.67 -3.72 18.66
CA ILE A 109 -13.56 -4.81 19.64
C ILE A 109 -12.57 -4.44 20.74
N GLN A 110 -11.48 -3.74 20.38
CA GLN A 110 -10.41 -3.35 21.31
C GLN A 110 -10.56 -1.90 21.80
N LYS A 111 -11.68 -1.56 22.40
CA LYS A 111 -11.90 -0.20 22.96
C LYS A 111 -10.91 0.24 24.04
N ASN A 112 -10.07 -0.64 24.57
CA ASN A 112 -9.23 -0.40 25.75
C ASN A 112 -7.71 -0.45 25.51
N ALA A 113 -7.23 -0.77 24.30
CA ALA A 113 -5.80 -0.75 24.02
C ALA A 113 -5.41 0.60 23.40
N LYS A 114 -5.31 1.63 24.23
CA LYS A 114 -4.62 2.85 23.83
C LYS A 114 -3.12 2.62 24.05
N PRO A 115 -2.29 2.53 22.99
CA PRO A 115 -0.86 2.62 23.20
C PRO A 115 -0.56 3.97 23.86
N ALA A 116 0.41 3.99 24.78
CA ALA A 116 0.86 5.25 25.38
C ALA A 116 1.15 6.25 24.26
N ALA A 117 0.60 7.45 24.37
CA ALA A 117 0.78 8.47 23.34
C ALA A 117 2.27 8.73 23.13
N ALA A 118 2.71 8.73 21.87
CA ALA A 118 4.10 9.03 21.53
C ALA A 118 4.50 10.38 22.17
N GLY A 119 5.63 10.40 22.90
CA GLY A 119 6.11 11.57 23.62
C GLY A 119 5.58 11.72 25.05
N SER A 120 4.80 10.79 25.59
CA SER A 120 4.33 10.81 26.97
C SER A 120 5.46 10.60 27.99
N ILE A 121 6.49 9.88 27.62
CA ILE A 121 7.67 9.63 28.45
C ILE A 121 8.88 10.34 27.82
N ARG A 122 9.47 11.28 28.54
CA ARG A 122 10.73 11.93 28.14
C ARG A 122 11.90 11.18 28.75
N VAL A 123 12.87 10.86 27.92
CA VAL A 123 14.10 10.16 28.30
C VAL A 123 15.27 11.06 27.99
N ASN A 124 16.08 11.40 29.01
CA ASN A 124 17.22 12.33 28.89
C ASN A 124 18.56 11.58 28.93
N SER A 125 18.57 10.33 29.40
CA SER A 125 19.79 9.53 29.50
C SER A 125 19.54 8.08 29.06
N ARG A 126 20.64 7.34 28.83
CA ARG A 126 20.57 5.93 28.45
C ARG A 126 19.98 5.05 29.57
N ASP A 127 20.31 5.38 30.83
CA ASP A 127 19.83 4.61 31.99
C ASP A 127 18.32 4.84 32.22
N GLU A 128 17.85 6.07 31.99
CA GLU A 128 16.40 6.36 32.00
C GLU A 128 15.63 5.61 30.88
N ALA A 129 16.27 5.31 29.73
CA ALA A 129 15.64 4.60 28.65
C ALA A 129 15.20 3.18 29.03
N GLU A 130 16.03 2.45 29.80
CA GLU A 130 15.70 1.09 30.27
C GLU A 130 14.56 1.12 31.30
N ALA A 131 14.56 2.09 32.20
CA ALA A 131 13.49 2.29 33.18
C ALA A 131 12.17 2.64 32.48
N ALA A 132 12.18 3.54 31.49
CA ALA A 132 11.01 3.91 30.69
C ALA A 132 10.46 2.72 29.87
N ALA A 133 11.36 1.93 29.27
CA ALA A 133 10.96 0.72 28.55
C ALA A 133 10.32 -0.33 29.47
N SER A 134 10.87 -0.49 30.67
CA SER A 134 10.31 -1.40 31.69
C SER A 134 8.93 -0.94 32.16
N GLN A 135 8.74 0.36 32.33
CA GLN A 135 7.44 0.93 32.69
C GLN A 135 6.41 0.68 31.55
N LEU A 136 6.76 0.95 30.30
CA LEU A 136 5.88 0.72 29.15
C LEU A 136 5.49 -0.76 29.03
N ARG A 137 6.43 -1.70 29.19
CA ARG A 137 6.10 -3.13 29.16
C ARG A 137 5.06 -3.50 30.21
N LYS A 138 5.19 -2.96 31.43
CA LYS A 138 4.20 -3.18 32.50
C LYS A 138 2.84 -2.60 32.16
N GLU A 139 2.79 -1.38 31.61
CA GLU A 139 1.54 -0.72 31.21
C GLU A 139 0.84 -1.47 30.05
N TRP A 140 1.62 -2.09 29.16
CA TRP A 140 1.10 -2.86 28.02
C TRP A 140 0.85 -4.33 28.34
N CYS A 141 1.11 -4.76 29.57
CA CYS A 141 1.01 -6.17 30.00
C CYS A 141 1.86 -7.14 29.17
N LEU A 142 3.08 -6.69 28.77
CA LEU A 142 4.07 -7.47 28.00
C LEU A 142 5.16 -8.01 28.95
#